data_a1645884faf2ca8635e58b084854a457
#
_entry.id   a1645884faf2ca8635e58b084854a457
#
_cell.length_a   1.000
_cell.length_b   1.000
_cell.length_c   1.000
_cell.angle_alpha   90.00
_cell.angle_beta   90.00
_cell.angle_gamma   90.00
#
_symmetry.space_group_name_H-M   'P 1'
#
loop_
_entity.id
_entity.type
_entity.pdbx_description
1 polymer ?
#
loop_
_entity_poly.entity_id
_entity_poly.type
_entity_poly.pdbx_seq_one_letter_code
_entity_poly.pdbx_strand_id
1 'polypeptide(L)'
;VGNDIYVRRLSNSKVGNRYSIYHVADELKDPDDGDVIGYQGIFTGEADVKRLSDPSTLLVVDSVRETLEGDILLPLVGEPRMDFFPRAPKTKVDGQVMSVTDERTVVTESDVIVINRGTRHGLEPGHVLEIWQAGEKVRDTTDHAVSRSMETPEVRIGLFIVFKTFDRLSYGLALQSEREIYVGDMVR
;
A
#
# COMPACT_ATOMS: atom_id res chain seq x y z
N VAL A 1 16.13 10.77 18.58
CA VAL A 1 16.90 11.71 17.75
C VAL A 1 18.24 11.96 18.42
N GLY A 2 19.31 12.08 17.60
CA GLY A 2 20.67 12.31 18.10
C GLY A 2 21.48 11.06 18.45
N ASN A 3 20.89 9.87 18.35
CA ASN A 3 21.58 8.60 18.57
C ASN A 3 22.25 8.10 17.27
N ASP A 4 23.37 7.43 17.43
CA ASP A 4 24.04 6.76 16.32
C ASP A 4 23.45 5.36 16.14
N ILE A 5 23.20 4.98 14.88
CA ILE A 5 22.83 3.63 14.46
C ILE A 5 23.89 3.04 13.56
N TYR A 6 23.99 1.72 13.54
CA TYR A 6 24.98 1.00 12.75
C TYR A 6 24.32 0.17 11.68
N VAL A 7 24.73 0.37 10.44
CA VAL A 7 24.09 -0.20 9.25
C VAL A 7 25.10 -0.99 8.44
N ARG A 8 24.75 -2.23 8.13
CA ARG A 8 25.58 -3.12 7.29
C ARG A 8 25.17 -2.99 5.82
N ARG A 9 26.14 -3.23 4.93
CA ARG A 9 25.93 -3.29 3.48
C ARG A 9 25.38 -1.99 2.87
N LEU A 10 25.71 -0.84 3.43
CA LEU A 10 25.35 0.45 2.84
C LEU A 10 26.26 0.72 1.63
N SER A 11 25.75 0.43 0.42
CA SER A 11 26.49 0.64 -0.84
C SER A 11 26.03 1.91 -1.55
N ASN A 12 26.91 2.45 -2.43
CA ASN A 12 26.61 3.62 -3.26
C ASN A 12 26.14 4.87 -2.49
N SER A 13 26.61 5.04 -1.26
CA SER A 13 26.30 6.18 -0.40
C SER A 13 27.48 7.13 -0.23
N LYS A 14 27.19 8.32 0.27
CA LYS A 14 28.19 9.36 0.62
C LYS A 14 27.88 9.87 2.03
N VAL A 15 28.91 10.37 2.72
CA VAL A 15 28.71 11.10 3.98
C VAL A 15 27.80 12.30 3.72
N GLY A 16 26.80 12.48 4.58
CA GLY A 16 25.76 13.49 4.46
C GLY A 16 24.51 13.04 3.66
N ASN A 17 24.51 11.86 3.04
CA ASN A 17 23.29 11.33 2.45
C ASN A 17 22.26 10.99 3.54
N ARG A 18 20.99 11.29 3.26
CA ARG A 18 19.87 11.00 4.14
C ARG A 18 19.10 9.77 3.68
N TYR A 19 18.68 8.98 4.64
CA TYR A 19 17.90 7.76 4.45
C TYR A 19 16.67 7.78 5.35
N SER A 20 15.56 7.30 4.81
CA SER A 20 14.38 6.95 5.61
C SER A 20 14.54 5.56 6.19
N ILE A 21 14.12 5.39 7.44
CA ILE A 21 14.17 4.12 8.18
C ILE A 21 12.76 3.54 8.20
N TYR A 22 12.66 2.25 7.85
CA TYR A 22 11.40 1.52 7.85
C TYR A 22 11.51 0.23 8.64
N HIS A 23 10.53 0.00 9.49
CA HIS A 23 10.29 -1.33 10.05
C HIS A 23 9.55 -2.17 9.01
N VAL A 24 10.06 -3.37 8.71
CA VAL A 24 9.38 -4.31 7.80
C VAL A 24 8.31 -5.05 8.59
N ALA A 25 7.06 -4.78 8.24
CA ALA A 25 5.89 -5.41 8.85
C ALA A 25 5.41 -6.62 8.01
N ASP A 26 4.14 -6.64 7.65
CA ASP A 26 3.51 -7.78 7.01
C ASP A 26 3.94 -8.01 5.56
N GLU A 27 3.91 -9.28 5.16
CA GLU A 27 4.03 -9.69 3.76
C GLU A 27 2.76 -9.33 2.99
N LEU A 28 2.91 -8.65 1.85
CA LEU A 28 1.82 -8.40 0.92
C LEU A 28 1.72 -9.59 -0.03
N LYS A 29 0.73 -10.45 0.21
CA LYS A 29 0.45 -11.64 -0.60
C LYS A 29 -0.59 -11.32 -1.66
N ASP A 30 -0.31 -11.73 -2.89
CA ASP A 30 -1.27 -11.61 -3.97
C ASP A 30 -2.46 -12.55 -3.70
N PRO A 31 -3.69 -12.05 -3.62
CA PRO A 31 -4.86 -12.89 -3.40
C PRO A 31 -5.15 -13.88 -4.55
N ASP A 32 -4.59 -13.66 -5.74
CA ASP A 32 -4.82 -14.53 -6.89
C ASP A 32 -4.02 -15.84 -6.82
N ASP A 33 -2.76 -15.79 -6.37
CA ASP A 33 -1.85 -16.94 -6.38
C ASP A 33 -1.16 -17.22 -5.03
N GLY A 34 -1.27 -16.29 -4.08
CA GLY A 34 -0.66 -16.40 -2.75
C GLY A 34 0.83 -16.02 -2.70
N ASP A 35 1.41 -15.60 -3.82
CA ASP A 35 2.81 -15.17 -3.87
C ASP A 35 3.03 -13.91 -3.04
N VAL A 36 4.18 -13.83 -2.37
CA VAL A 36 4.62 -12.59 -1.74
C VAL A 36 5.11 -11.62 -2.81
N ILE A 37 4.41 -10.51 -3.00
CA ILE A 37 4.71 -9.50 -4.02
C ILE A 37 5.26 -8.19 -3.44
N GLY A 38 5.35 -8.09 -2.13
CA GLY A 38 5.90 -6.94 -1.43
C GLY A 38 5.87 -7.12 0.08
N TYR A 39 6.34 -6.08 0.76
CA TYR A 39 6.30 -5.98 2.22
C TYR A 39 5.76 -4.60 2.61
N GLN A 40 4.99 -4.56 3.66
CA GLN A 40 4.58 -3.30 4.26
C GLN A 40 5.73 -2.72 5.06
N GLY A 41 6.11 -1.46 4.75
CA GLY A 41 7.11 -0.72 5.48
C GLY A 41 6.47 0.34 6.36
N ILE A 42 6.70 0.28 7.65
CA ILE A 42 6.26 1.30 8.61
C ILE A 42 7.40 2.30 8.78
N PHE A 43 7.17 3.56 8.43
CA PHE A 43 8.16 4.61 8.61
C PHE A 43 8.45 4.84 10.10
N THR A 44 9.73 4.81 10.48
CA THR A 44 10.16 5.01 11.87
C THR A 44 10.93 6.31 12.06
N GLY A 45 11.65 6.79 11.05
CA GLY A 45 12.41 8.02 11.12
C GLY A 45 13.38 8.23 9.97
N GLU A 46 14.31 9.16 10.14
CA GLU A 46 15.36 9.47 9.16
C GLU A 46 16.74 9.50 9.82
N ALA A 47 17.77 9.15 9.05
CA ALA A 47 19.15 9.20 9.50
C ALA A 47 20.10 9.72 8.41
N ASP A 48 21.10 10.47 8.84
CA ASP A 48 22.17 11.00 7.99
C ASP A 48 23.46 10.18 8.16
N VAL A 49 24.13 9.89 7.04
CA VAL A 49 25.38 9.16 7.04
C VAL A 49 26.50 10.02 7.62
N LYS A 50 27.05 9.62 8.78
CA LYS A 50 28.22 10.24 9.43
C LYS A 50 29.54 9.65 8.96
N ARG A 51 29.59 8.33 8.81
CA ARG A 51 30.79 7.61 8.42
C ARG A 51 30.46 6.38 7.59
N LEU A 52 31.13 6.23 6.48
CA LEU A 52 31.07 5.03 5.64
C LEU A 52 32.14 4.02 6.10
N SER A 53 31.68 2.86 6.52
CA SER A 53 32.46 1.69 6.90
C SER A 53 31.52 0.48 6.83
N ASP A 54 31.96 -0.69 7.18
CA ASP A 54 31.07 -1.84 7.40
C ASP A 54 31.27 -2.37 8.83
N PRO A 55 30.33 -2.07 9.75
CA PRO A 55 29.11 -1.27 9.58
C PRO A 55 29.35 0.24 9.41
N SER A 56 28.51 0.90 8.63
CA SER A 56 28.44 2.36 8.51
C SER A 56 27.74 2.96 9.73
N THR A 57 28.14 4.19 10.11
CA THR A 57 27.53 4.92 11.22
C THR A 57 26.62 6.02 10.66
N LEU A 58 25.36 6.03 11.08
CA LEU A 58 24.36 7.05 10.75
C LEU A 58 23.83 7.70 12.02
N LEU A 59 23.52 8.99 11.94
CA LEU A 59 22.88 9.78 13.00
C LEU A 59 21.39 9.85 12.74
N VAL A 60 20.56 9.42 13.69
CA VAL A 60 19.10 9.60 13.62
C VAL A 60 18.77 11.07 13.79
N VAL A 61 18.21 11.69 12.77
CA VAL A 61 17.87 13.12 12.72
C VAL A 61 16.39 13.37 12.93
N ASP A 62 15.55 12.43 12.56
CA ASP A 62 14.11 12.44 12.84
C ASP A 62 13.64 11.07 13.31
N SER A 63 12.63 11.02 14.18
CA SER A 63 12.09 9.77 14.72
C SER A 63 10.66 9.98 15.15
N VAL A 64 9.75 9.28 14.49
CA VAL A 64 8.32 9.23 14.81
C VAL A 64 7.96 7.96 15.59
N ARG A 65 8.80 6.91 15.46
CA ARG A 65 8.70 5.64 16.18
C ARG A 65 10.09 5.16 16.56
N GLU A 66 10.18 4.20 17.48
CA GLU A 66 11.44 3.56 17.84
C GLU A 66 12.04 2.82 16.65
N THR A 67 13.33 3.04 16.41
CA THR A 67 14.11 2.29 15.43
C THR A 67 14.65 1.03 16.07
N LEU A 68 14.37 -0.12 15.48
CA LEU A 68 14.69 -1.44 16.02
C LEU A 68 15.77 -2.15 15.18
N GLU A 69 16.36 -3.18 15.76
CA GLU A 69 17.23 -4.09 15.03
C GLU A 69 16.41 -4.83 13.95
N GLY A 70 16.91 -4.85 12.71
CA GLY A 70 16.20 -5.43 11.57
C GLY A 70 15.50 -4.42 10.70
N ASP A 71 15.37 -3.17 11.13
CA ASP A 71 14.85 -2.09 10.29
C ASP A 71 15.74 -1.87 9.07
N ILE A 72 15.11 -1.46 7.97
CA ILE A 72 15.79 -1.23 6.69
C ILE A 72 15.91 0.26 6.39
N LEU A 73 16.96 0.61 5.64
CA LEU A 73 17.15 1.97 5.15
C LEU A 73 16.85 2.03 3.65
N LEU A 74 16.02 2.99 3.28
CA LEU A 74 15.77 3.34 1.89
C LEU A 74 16.28 4.76 1.63
N PRO A 75 16.88 5.03 0.45
CA PRO A 75 17.23 6.39 0.08
C PRO A 75 16.00 7.28 0.20
N LEU A 76 16.22 8.51 0.71
CA LEU A 76 15.12 9.48 0.75
C LEU A 76 14.64 9.74 -0.67
N VAL A 77 13.45 9.24 -0.96
CA VAL A 77 12.75 9.50 -2.22
C VAL A 77 11.88 10.73 -1.98
N GLY A 78 12.01 11.74 -2.84
CA GLY A 78 11.13 12.91 -2.75
C GLY A 78 9.65 12.50 -2.77
N GLU A 79 8.80 13.37 -2.29
CA GLU A 79 7.35 13.15 -2.28
C GLU A 79 6.87 12.69 -3.66
N PRO A 80 5.93 11.72 -3.70
CA PRO A 80 5.35 11.28 -4.98
C PRO A 80 4.74 12.50 -5.68
N ARG A 81 5.13 12.70 -6.94
CA ARG A 81 4.51 13.76 -7.73
C ARG A 81 3.04 13.42 -7.94
N MET A 82 2.16 14.31 -7.51
CA MET A 82 0.70 14.19 -7.68
C MET A 82 0.22 15.06 -8.87
N ASP A 83 1.12 15.43 -9.78
CA ASP A 83 0.88 16.30 -10.92
C ASP A 83 0.44 15.54 -12.19
N PHE A 84 -0.34 14.48 -12.02
CA PHE A 84 -0.88 13.72 -13.14
C PHE A 84 -2.39 13.98 -13.32
N PHE A 85 -2.84 13.91 -14.57
CA PHE A 85 -4.26 14.05 -14.90
C PHE A 85 -4.99 12.72 -14.70
N PRO A 86 -6.09 12.69 -13.93
CA PRO A 86 -6.92 11.50 -13.78
C PRO A 86 -7.43 11.00 -15.13
N ARG A 87 -7.28 9.69 -15.38
CA ARG A 87 -7.74 9.03 -16.60
C ARG A 87 -8.09 7.57 -16.34
N ALA A 88 -8.96 7.02 -17.15
CA ALA A 88 -9.25 5.58 -17.12
C ALA A 88 -8.07 4.78 -17.71
N PRO A 89 -7.80 3.56 -17.22
CA PRO A 89 -6.85 2.64 -17.85
C PRO A 89 -7.34 2.26 -19.27
N LYS A 90 -6.39 1.99 -20.16
CA LYS A 90 -6.69 1.59 -21.55
C LYS A 90 -7.21 0.15 -21.66
N THR A 91 -6.89 -0.68 -20.69
CA THR A 91 -7.29 -2.09 -20.62
C THR A 91 -8.14 -2.29 -19.39
N LYS A 92 -9.05 -3.26 -19.45
CA LYS A 92 -9.82 -3.65 -18.28
C LYS A 92 -8.87 -4.15 -17.18
N VAL A 93 -9.04 -3.63 -15.98
CA VAL A 93 -8.30 -4.03 -14.79
C VAL A 93 -9.29 -4.68 -13.85
N ASP A 94 -8.99 -5.88 -13.40
CA ASP A 94 -9.74 -6.56 -12.34
C ASP A 94 -8.73 -6.94 -11.24
N GLY A 95 -8.83 -6.31 -10.10
CA GLY A 95 -7.94 -6.50 -8.96
C GLY A 95 -8.67 -6.46 -7.63
N GLN A 96 -7.91 -6.56 -6.55
CA GLN A 96 -8.43 -6.51 -5.19
C GLN A 96 -7.59 -5.59 -4.31
N VAL A 97 -8.23 -5.02 -3.32
CA VAL A 97 -7.58 -4.31 -2.22
C VAL A 97 -6.81 -5.33 -1.37
N MET A 98 -5.49 -5.16 -1.25
CA MET A 98 -4.62 -6.05 -0.50
C MET A 98 -4.34 -5.56 0.91
N SER A 99 -4.17 -4.27 1.07
CA SER A 99 -3.80 -3.64 2.33
C SER A 99 -4.27 -2.20 2.36
N VAL A 100 -4.44 -1.72 3.56
CA VAL A 100 -4.70 -0.33 3.90
C VAL A 100 -3.54 0.13 4.76
N THR A 101 -2.99 1.30 4.48
CA THR A 101 -1.91 1.85 5.30
C THR A 101 -2.46 2.27 6.68
N ASP A 102 -1.56 2.27 7.68
CA ASP A 102 -1.82 2.66 9.08
C ASP A 102 -2.57 1.66 9.97
N GLU A 103 -2.48 0.34 9.69
CA GLU A 103 -3.10 -0.72 10.52
C GLU A 103 -4.61 -0.53 10.74
N ARG A 104 -5.26 0.30 9.93
CA ARG A 104 -6.70 0.51 9.99
C ARG A 104 -7.42 -0.59 9.22
N THR A 105 -8.50 -1.07 9.80
CA THR A 105 -9.37 -2.07 9.16
C THR A 105 -10.34 -1.41 8.18
N VAL A 106 -10.51 -0.10 8.29
CA VAL A 106 -11.52 0.68 7.55
C VAL A 106 -10.85 1.84 6.85
N VAL A 107 -11.12 1.98 5.55
CA VAL A 107 -10.63 3.05 4.68
C VAL A 107 -11.69 4.11 4.53
N THR A 108 -11.24 5.35 4.64
CA THR A 108 -12.02 6.56 4.34
C THR A 108 -11.38 7.34 3.19
N GLU A 109 -12.01 8.44 2.78
CA GLU A 109 -11.43 9.36 1.79
C GLU A 109 -10.03 9.83 2.23
N SER A 110 -9.12 9.90 1.27
CA SER A 110 -7.71 10.28 1.43
C SER A 110 -6.81 9.22 2.08
N ASP A 111 -7.31 8.04 2.39
CA ASP A 111 -6.47 6.94 2.84
C ASP A 111 -5.74 6.28 1.65
N VAL A 112 -4.55 5.77 1.93
CA VAL A 112 -3.74 5.05 0.94
C VAL A 112 -4.13 3.57 0.93
N ILE A 113 -4.42 3.07 -0.27
CA ILE A 113 -4.81 1.70 -0.55
C ILE A 113 -3.75 1.02 -1.41
N VAL A 114 -3.50 -0.25 -1.16
CA VAL A 114 -2.65 -1.11 -1.98
C VAL A 114 -3.53 -2.13 -2.71
N ILE A 115 -3.32 -2.25 -4.02
CA ILE A 115 -4.03 -3.22 -4.87
C ILE A 115 -3.06 -4.20 -5.52
N ASN A 116 -3.52 -5.41 -5.84
CA ASN A 116 -2.73 -6.46 -6.49
C ASN A 116 -2.64 -6.30 -8.02
N ARG A 117 -2.62 -5.09 -8.50
CA ARG A 117 -2.42 -4.78 -9.93
C ARG A 117 -1.36 -3.71 -10.06
N GLY A 118 -0.45 -3.88 -11.01
CA GLY A 118 0.67 -2.98 -11.25
C GLY A 118 0.94 -2.75 -12.74
N THR A 119 2.17 -2.38 -13.06
CA THR A 119 2.58 -2.08 -14.44
C THR A 119 2.40 -3.26 -15.38
N ARG A 120 2.58 -4.51 -14.91
CA ARG A 120 2.31 -5.73 -15.66
C ARG A 120 0.86 -5.81 -16.14
N HIS A 121 -0.07 -5.21 -15.43
CA HIS A 121 -1.50 -5.16 -15.74
C HIS A 121 -1.91 -3.88 -16.47
N GLY A 122 -0.92 -3.09 -16.94
CA GLY A 122 -1.16 -1.85 -17.69
C GLY A 122 -1.53 -0.65 -16.83
N LEU A 123 -1.30 -0.72 -15.51
CA LEU A 123 -1.52 0.42 -14.64
C LEU A 123 -0.35 1.40 -14.68
N GLU A 124 -0.70 2.68 -14.65
CA GLU A 124 0.21 3.83 -14.60
C GLU A 124 -0.30 4.84 -13.57
N PRO A 125 0.59 5.68 -13.00
CA PRO A 125 0.15 6.80 -12.18
C PRO A 125 -0.86 7.69 -12.90
N GLY A 126 -1.92 8.09 -12.19
CA GLY A 126 -3.05 8.85 -12.74
C GLY A 126 -4.22 8.01 -13.22
N HIS A 127 -4.10 6.69 -13.28
CA HIS A 127 -5.26 5.84 -13.57
C HIS A 127 -6.25 5.87 -12.41
N VAL A 128 -7.53 6.01 -12.74
CA VAL A 128 -8.65 5.98 -11.80
C VAL A 128 -9.42 4.68 -12.00
N LEU A 129 -9.66 3.98 -10.91
CA LEU A 129 -10.41 2.74 -10.84
C LEU A 129 -11.62 2.90 -9.92
N GLU A 130 -12.65 2.13 -10.16
CA GLU A 130 -13.80 2.01 -9.27
C GLU A 130 -13.54 0.94 -8.22
N ILE A 131 -14.06 1.16 -7.02
CA ILE A 131 -14.03 0.18 -5.93
C ILE A 131 -15.41 -0.41 -5.79
N TRP A 132 -15.48 -1.74 -5.78
CA TRP A 132 -16.70 -2.52 -5.74
C TRP A 132 -16.69 -3.49 -4.57
N GLN A 133 -17.77 -3.52 -3.82
CA GLN A 133 -18.01 -4.47 -2.75
C GLN A 133 -18.82 -5.66 -3.26
N ALA A 134 -18.37 -6.87 -2.93
CA ALA A 134 -19.08 -8.09 -3.28
C ALA A 134 -20.46 -8.14 -2.62
N GLY A 135 -21.41 -8.78 -3.27
CA GLY A 135 -22.73 -9.02 -2.70
C GLY A 135 -22.66 -9.92 -1.48
N GLU A 136 -23.53 -9.66 -0.53
CA GLU A 136 -23.70 -10.50 0.67
C GLU A 136 -24.62 -11.70 0.39
N LYS A 137 -24.28 -12.85 0.98
CA LYS A 137 -25.16 -14.01 0.97
C LYS A 137 -26.26 -13.85 2.02
N VAL A 138 -27.45 -13.52 1.58
CA VAL A 138 -28.64 -13.36 2.43
C VAL A 138 -29.49 -14.62 2.37
N ARG A 139 -30.00 -15.11 3.52
CA ARG A 139 -30.96 -16.17 3.57
C ARG A 139 -32.36 -15.61 3.29
N ASP A 140 -33.01 -16.15 2.27
CA ASP A 140 -34.42 -15.90 2.07
C ASP A 140 -35.24 -16.67 3.14
N THR A 141 -35.84 -15.92 4.04
CA THR A 141 -36.70 -16.45 5.13
C THR A 141 -38.18 -16.34 4.81
N THR A 142 -38.53 -15.88 3.61
CA THR A 142 -39.95 -15.65 3.23
C THR A 142 -40.67 -16.93 2.91
N ASP A 143 -39.95 -17.97 2.45
CA ASP A 143 -40.56 -19.29 2.18
C ASP A 143 -40.13 -20.29 3.25
N HIS A 144 -41.08 -20.67 4.13
CA HIS A 144 -40.81 -21.60 5.24
C HIS A 144 -40.45 -23.02 4.81
N ALA A 145 -40.61 -23.37 3.54
CA ALA A 145 -40.39 -24.71 3.01
C ALA A 145 -39.00 -24.94 2.44
N VAL A 146 -38.29 -23.90 1.97
CA VAL A 146 -36.95 -24.01 1.34
C VAL A 146 -36.08 -22.82 1.70
N SER A 147 -35.08 -23.03 2.56
CA SER A 147 -34.06 -22.00 2.84
C SER A 147 -33.18 -21.84 1.60
N ARG A 148 -33.40 -20.79 0.80
CA ARG A 148 -32.54 -20.42 -0.32
C ARG A 148 -31.58 -19.33 0.11
N SER A 149 -30.30 -19.53 -0.19
CA SER A 149 -29.28 -18.45 -0.09
C SER A 149 -29.31 -17.64 -1.38
N MET A 150 -29.51 -16.34 -1.27
CA MET A 150 -29.42 -15.39 -2.37
C MET A 150 -28.20 -14.53 -2.17
N GLU A 151 -27.49 -14.21 -3.25
CA GLU A 151 -26.38 -13.24 -3.23
C GLU A 151 -26.92 -11.90 -3.72
N THR A 152 -26.68 -10.85 -2.93
CA THR A 152 -27.05 -9.49 -3.33
C THR A 152 -26.12 -9.01 -4.46
N PRO A 153 -26.55 -8.08 -5.32
CA PRO A 153 -25.69 -7.53 -6.35
C PRO A 153 -24.44 -6.84 -5.77
N GLU A 154 -23.35 -6.87 -6.55
CA GLU A 154 -22.18 -6.04 -6.27
C GLU A 154 -22.55 -4.55 -6.26
N VAL A 155 -21.94 -3.77 -5.38
CA VAL A 155 -22.21 -2.34 -5.23
C VAL A 155 -20.91 -1.57 -5.42
N ARG A 156 -20.95 -0.55 -6.29
CA ARG A 156 -19.84 0.41 -6.37
C ARG A 156 -19.84 1.27 -5.11
N ILE A 157 -18.71 1.31 -4.43
CA ILE A 157 -18.58 2.01 -3.14
C ILE A 157 -17.62 3.18 -3.17
N GLY A 158 -16.79 3.32 -4.21
CA GLY A 158 -15.83 4.41 -4.25
C GLY A 158 -15.02 4.52 -5.55
N LEU A 159 -14.09 5.47 -5.54
CA LEU A 159 -13.10 5.72 -6.56
C LEU A 159 -11.70 5.76 -5.95
N PHE A 160 -10.75 5.26 -6.69
CA PHE A 160 -9.36 5.12 -6.30
C PHE A 160 -8.44 5.65 -7.40
N ILE A 161 -7.48 6.53 -7.08
CA ILE A 161 -6.49 7.02 -8.03
C ILE A 161 -5.11 6.44 -7.74
N VAL A 162 -4.49 5.84 -8.73
CA VAL A 162 -3.14 5.30 -8.65
C VAL A 162 -2.11 6.44 -8.66
N PHE A 163 -1.22 6.50 -7.66
CA PHE A 163 -0.12 7.46 -7.64
C PHE A 163 1.27 6.80 -7.74
N LYS A 164 1.38 5.51 -7.45
CA LYS A 164 2.64 4.75 -7.53
C LYS A 164 2.37 3.33 -8.00
N THR A 165 3.12 2.89 -9.00
CA THR A 165 3.01 1.53 -9.55
C THR A 165 4.31 0.76 -9.38
N PHE A 166 4.18 -0.53 -9.08
CA PHE A 166 5.23 -1.53 -9.12
C PHE A 166 4.85 -2.62 -10.12
N ASP A 167 5.64 -3.67 -10.27
CA ASP A 167 5.36 -4.73 -11.26
C ASP A 167 3.98 -5.38 -11.06
N ARG A 168 3.68 -5.86 -9.84
CA ARG A 168 2.46 -6.60 -9.52
C ARG A 168 1.49 -5.86 -8.61
N LEU A 169 1.88 -4.75 -8.00
CA LEU A 169 1.05 -3.98 -7.09
C LEU A 169 1.10 -2.48 -7.39
N SER A 170 0.10 -1.75 -6.93
CA SER A 170 0.05 -0.30 -7.00
C SER A 170 -0.49 0.30 -5.71
N TYR A 171 0.03 1.49 -5.41
CA TYR A 171 -0.49 2.36 -4.35
C TYR A 171 -1.35 3.44 -4.96
N GLY A 172 -2.42 3.76 -4.30
CA GLY A 172 -3.26 4.87 -4.68
C GLY A 172 -4.05 5.42 -3.51
N LEU A 173 -4.77 6.48 -3.79
CA LEU A 173 -5.54 7.26 -2.84
C LEU A 173 -7.02 7.04 -3.08
N ALA A 174 -7.80 6.77 -2.05
CA ALA A 174 -9.25 6.78 -2.11
C ALA A 174 -9.73 8.22 -2.35
N LEU A 175 -10.29 8.49 -3.53
CA LEU A 175 -10.81 9.81 -3.90
C LEU A 175 -12.21 10.05 -3.36
N GLN A 176 -13.01 8.99 -3.33
CA GLN A 176 -14.39 9.01 -2.90
C GLN A 176 -14.72 7.67 -2.26
N SER A 177 -15.44 7.68 -1.16
CA SER A 177 -15.93 6.48 -0.50
C SER A 177 -17.33 6.71 0.02
N GLU A 178 -18.30 5.96 -0.52
CA GLU A 178 -19.71 5.98 -0.09
C GLU A 178 -19.96 4.98 1.05
N ARG A 179 -19.05 4.03 1.21
CA ARG A 179 -19.03 3.01 2.26
C ARG A 179 -17.62 2.71 2.69
N GLU A 180 -17.47 2.01 3.79
CA GLU A 180 -16.19 1.50 4.26
C GLU A 180 -15.59 0.53 3.22
N ILE A 181 -14.30 0.71 2.92
CA ILE A 181 -13.53 -0.14 2.00
C ILE A 181 -12.74 -1.15 2.83
N TYR A 182 -12.77 -2.40 2.44
CA TYR A 182 -12.11 -3.50 3.13
C TYR A 182 -11.07 -4.19 2.24
N VAL A 183 -10.13 -4.87 2.89
CA VAL A 183 -9.24 -5.81 2.20
C VAL A 183 -10.10 -6.90 1.56
N GLY A 184 -9.86 -7.15 0.27
CA GLY A 184 -10.63 -8.07 -0.55
C GLY A 184 -11.70 -7.43 -1.43
N ASP A 185 -12.03 -6.13 -1.23
CA ASP A 185 -12.90 -5.40 -2.14
C ASP A 185 -12.28 -5.34 -3.54
N MET A 186 -13.13 -5.40 -4.57
CA MET A 186 -12.68 -5.44 -5.96
C MET A 186 -12.36 -4.04 -6.48
N VAL A 187 -11.38 -3.94 -7.37
CA VAL A 187 -11.06 -2.70 -8.12
C VAL A 187 -11.14 -2.97 -9.62
N ARG A 188 -11.82 -2.06 -10.34
CA ARG A 188 -12.06 -2.20 -11.79
C ARG A 188 -11.85 -0.89 -12.54
#